data_9cae6587de143ed317509d4bb6392f5b
#
_entry.id   9cae6587de143ed317509d4bb6392f5b
#
_cell.length_a   1.000
_cell.length_b   1.000
_cell.length_c   1.000
_cell.angle_alpha   90.00
_cell.angle_beta   90.00
_cell.angle_gamma   90.00
#
_symmetry.space_group_name_H-M   'P 1'
#
loop_
_entity.id
_entity.type
_entity.pdbx_description
1 polymer ?
#
loop_
_entity_poly.entity_id
_entity_poly.type
_entity_poly.pdbx_seq_one_letter_code
_entity_poly.pdbx_strand_id
1 'polypeptide(L)'
;MKMKQRIYIDTSVVGGYFDDEFSTDTIPFFDRVRNGEIIVVLSDILEAELLRAPEFVKELLTTIPKEQIENIQLSPEASELADKYIEAKVVGKTSRADCQHIAIATLCKADVLVSWNFKHIVNLDRIRGYNGINYQLGYNMIEIRTPKEITRYGDED
;
A
#
# COMPACT_ATOMS: atom_id res chain seq x y z
N MET A 1 13.91 -22.29 1.05
CA MET A 1 14.21 -20.86 0.83
C MET A 1 12.97 -20.03 1.04
N LYS A 2 13.07 -19.02 1.89
CA LYS A 2 11.94 -18.16 2.21
C LYS A 2 11.80 -17.11 1.13
N MET A 3 10.63 -17.05 0.46
CA MET A 3 10.37 -16.01 -0.52
C MET A 3 10.13 -14.68 0.19
N LYS A 4 10.65 -13.61 -0.40
CA LYS A 4 10.41 -12.26 0.13
C LYS A 4 8.96 -11.87 -0.10
N GLN A 5 8.37 -11.20 0.88
CA GLN A 5 7.04 -10.63 0.71
C GLN A 5 7.10 -9.39 -0.18
N ARG A 6 6.11 -9.29 -1.05
CA ARG A 6 5.90 -8.10 -1.88
C ARG A 6 4.81 -7.28 -1.22
N ILE A 7 5.18 -6.14 -0.68
CA ILE A 7 4.27 -5.30 0.09
C ILE A 7 4.04 -3.98 -0.62
N TYR A 8 2.79 -3.73 -1.01
CA TYR A 8 2.38 -2.47 -1.62
C TYR A 8 2.21 -1.42 -0.53
N ILE A 9 2.76 -0.23 -0.74
CA ILE A 9 2.58 0.89 0.18
C ILE A 9 1.83 2.02 -0.50
N ASP A 10 0.98 2.71 0.26
CA ASP A 10 0.38 3.95 -0.19
C ASP A 10 1.20 5.13 0.34
N THR A 11 0.77 6.34 -0.01
CA THR A 11 1.51 7.55 0.33
C THR A 11 1.57 7.80 1.84
N SER A 12 0.56 7.36 2.58
CA SER A 12 0.52 7.56 4.03
C SER A 12 1.67 6.84 4.75
N VAL A 13 2.17 5.74 4.19
CA VAL A 13 3.28 5.00 4.79
C VAL A 13 4.59 5.78 4.64
N VAL A 14 4.80 6.43 3.49
CA VAL A 14 5.98 7.28 3.29
C VAL A 14 5.94 8.45 4.28
N GLY A 15 4.79 9.13 4.38
CA GLY A 15 4.61 10.23 5.33
C GLY A 15 4.73 9.79 6.79
N GLY A 16 4.27 8.58 7.08
CA GLY A 16 4.30 8.02 8.44
C GLY A 16 5.70 7.88 9.02
N TYR A 17 6.70 7.74 8.17
CA TYR A 17 8.10 7.68 8.60
C TYR A 17 8.51 8.93 9.38
N PHE A 18 7.92 10.07 9.05
CA PHE A 18 8.26 11.37 9.63
C PHE A 18 7.21 11.88 10.63
N ASP A 19 6.19 11.09 10.88
CA ASP A 19 5.07 11.47 11.74
C ASP A 19 5.30 10.98 13.17
N ASP A 20 5.10 11.84 14.16
CA ASP A 20 5.34 11.50 15.56
C ASP A 20 4.52 10.30 16.03
N GLU A 21 3.30 10.17 15.52
CA GLU A 21 2.42 9.06 15.91
C GLU A 21 2.79 7.74 15.23
N PHE A 22 3.17 7.79 13.95
CA PHE A 22 3.35 6.58 13.15
C PHE A 22 4.80 6.16 12.92
N SER A 23 5.77 7.02 13.24
CA SER A 23 7.18 6.72 12.95
C SER A 23 7.70 5.50 13.71
N THR A 24 7.21 5.28 14.93
CA THR A 24 7.63 4.15 15.76
C THR A 24 7.49 2.80 15.05
N ASP A 25 6.44 2.64 14.26
CA ASP A 25 6.19 1.39 13.52
C ASP A 25 6.59 1.49 12.05
N THR A 26 6.68 2.70 11.50
CA THR A 26 7.04 2.89 10.09
C THR A 26 8.53 2.75 9.85
N ILE A 27 9.36 3.31 10.76
CA ILE A 27 10.81 3.22 10.62
C ILE A 27 11.29 1.76 10.61
N PRO A 28 10.87 0.90 11.53
CA PRO A 28 11.26 -0.52 11.48
C PRO A 28 10.80 -1.22 10.19
N PHE A 29 9.65 -0.86 9.66
CA PHE A 29 9.18 -1.41 8.38
C PHE A 29 10.19 -1.10 7.26
N PHE A 30 10.60 0.17 7.13
CA PHE A 30 11.57 0.55 6.10
C PHE A 30 12.96 -0.04 6.35
N ASP A 31 13.33 -0.24 7.62
CA ASP A 31 14.58 -0.94 7.94
C ASP A 31 14.57 -2.36 7.39
N ARG A 32 13.45 -3.07 7.49
CA ARG A 32 13.31 -4.41 6.93
C ARG A 32 13.40 -4.40 5.41
N VAL A 33 12.85 -3.36 4.77
CA VAL A 33 12.99 -3.21 3.32
C VAL A 33 14.46 -3.02 2.96
N ARG A 34 15.16 -2.11 3.63
CA ARG A 34 16.58 -1.85 3.37
C ARG A 34 17.46 -3.07 3.63
N ASN A 35 17.09 -3.88 4.60
CA ASN A 35 17.83 -5.10 4.96
C ASN A 35 17.56 -6.27 4.00
N GLY A 36 16.74 -6.07 2.98
CA GLY A 36 16.49 -7.09 1.97
C GLY A 36 15.42 -8.09 2.34
N GLU A 37 14.66 -7.87 3.41
CA GLU A 37 13.62 -8.80 3.86
C GLU A 37 12.30 -8.63 3.12
N ILE A 38 12.03 -7.43 2.62
CA ILE A 38 10.76 -7.06 2.00
C ILE A 38 11.04 -6.38 0.67
N ILE A 39 10.27 -6.74 -0.36
CA ILE A 39 10.22 -5.98 -1.60
C ILE A 39 9.05 -5.02 -1.49
N VAL A 40 9.30 -3.72 -1.60
CA VAL A 40 8.26 -2.71 -1.55
C VAL A 40 7.76 -2.44 -2.97
N VAL A 41 6.43 -2.46 -3.14
CA VAL A 41 5.79 -2.19 -4.43
C VAL A 41 5.30 -0.74 -4.43
N LEU A 42 5.81 0.05 -5.36
CA LEU A 42 5.48 1.47 -5.49
C LEU A 42 4.73 1.70 -6.80
N SER A 43 3.75 2.59 -6.78
CA SER A 43 2.97 2.88 -7.97
C SER A 43 3.20 4.32 -8.46
N ASP A 44 2.80 4.59 -9.70
CA ASP A 44 2.79 5.94 -10.25
C ASP A 44 1.79 6.85 -9.53
N ILE A 45 0.75 6.28 -8.90
CA ILE A 45 -0.16 7.05 -8.05
C ILE A 45 0.59 7.60 -6.84
N LEU A 46 1.41 6.78 -6.20
CA LEU A 46 2.27 7.20 -5.11
C LEU A 46 3.21 8.32 -5.56
N GLU A 47 3.87 8.14 -6.70
CA GLU A 47 4.79 9.12 -7.24
C GLU A 47 4.10 10.47 -7.50
N ALA A 48 2.89 10.42 -8.07
CA ALA A 48 2.11 11.64 -8.34
C ALA A 48 1.74 12.36 -7.04
N GLU A 49 1.33 11.61 -6.03
CA GLU A 49 0.98 12.19 -4.74
C GLU A 49 2.20 12.81 -4.03
N LEU A 50 3.36 12.18 -4.17
CA LEU A 50 4.60 12.67 -3.56
C LEU A 50 5.14 13.94 -4.21
N LEU A 51 4.72 14.27 -5.43
CA LEU A 51 5.15 15.53 -6.07
C LEU A 51 4.82 16.76 -5.22
N ARG A 52 3.77 16.69 -4.41
CA ARG A 52 3.34 17.77 -3.53
C ARG A 52 3.92 17.68 -2.12
N ALA A 53 4.67 16.63 -1.84
CA ALA A 53 5.26 16.43 -0.52
C ALA A 53 6.55 17.23 -0.36
N PRO A 54 6.95 17.52 0.90
CA PRO A 54 8.26 18.12 1.14
C PRO A 54 9.40 17.24 0.61
N GLU A 55 10.51 17.87 0.25
CA GLU A 55 11.65 17.16 -0.34
C GLU A 55 12.18 16.04 0.53
N PHE A 56 12.24 16.24 1.85
CA PHE A 56 12.75 15.21 2.74
C PHE A 56 11.88 13.94 2.74
N VAL A 57 10.58 14.08 2.47
CA VAL A 57 9.68 12.93 2.34
C VAL A 57 10.00 12.14 1.08
N LYS A 58 10.21 12.84 -0.03
CA LYS A 58 10.56 12.21 -1.31
C LYS A 58 11.89 11.47 -1.23
N GLU A 59 12.85 12.02 -0.49
CA GLU A 59 14.18 11.45 -0.37
C GLU A 59 14.20 10.09 0.35
N LEU A 60 13.18 9.79 1.15
CA LEU A 60 13.12 8.51 1.83
C LEU A 60 13.25 7.34 0.86
N LEU A 61 12.56 7.41 -0.27
CA LEU A 61 12.56 6.31 -1.24
C LEU A 61 13.92 6.11 -1.91
N THR A 62 14.76 7.16 -1.96
CA THR A 62 16.11 7.05 -2.51
C THR A 62 17.04 6.26 -1.60
N THR A 63 16.66 6.05 -0.33
CA THR A 63 17.48 5.27 0.62
C THR A 63 17.29 3.77 0.47
N ILE A 64 16.35 3.34 -0.37
CA ILE A 64 16.02 1.93 -0.55
C ILE A 64 16.82 1.37 -1.73
N PRO A 65 17.52 0.23 -1.56
CA PRO A 65 18.20 -0.41 -2.68
C PRO A 65 17.25 -0.75 -3.80
N LYS A 66 17.65 -0.56 -5.04
CA LYS A 66 16.79 -0.81 -6.22
C LYS A 66 16.26 -2.23 -6.28
N GLU A 67 17.03 -3.20 -5.79
CA GLU A 67 16.64 -4.61 -5.75
C GLU A 67 15.43 -4.85 -4.84
N GLN A 68 15.16 -3.93 -3.93
CA GLN A 68 14.05 -4.02 -3.00
C GLN A 68 12.83 -3.20 -3.42
N ILE A 69 12.85 -2.63 -4.63
CA ILE A 69 11.77 -1.83 -5.17
C ILE A 69 11.20 -2.48 -6.42
N GLU A 70 9.88 -2.64 -6.46
CA GLU A 70 9.16 -3.00 -7.67
C GLU A 70 8.26 -1.82 -8.02
N ASN A 71 8.39 -1.29 -9.24
CA ASN A 71 7.56 -0.18 -9.71
C ASN A 71 6.43 -0.71 -10.57
N ILE A 72 5.20 -0.24 -10.32
CA ILE A 72 4.04 -0.67 -11.08
C ILE A 72 3.21 0.55 -11.50
N GLN A 73 2.56 0.46 -12.65
CA GLN A 73 1.76 1.55 -13.17
C GLN A 73 0.27 1.24 -13.07
N LEU A 74 -0.52 2.29 -12.93
CA LEU A 74 -1.97 2.19 -13.01
C LEU A 74 -2.35 1.75 -14.43
N SER A 75 -2.91 0.56 -14.54
CA SER A 75 -3.39 0.04 -15.83
C SER A 75 -4.84 0.47 -16.07
N PRO A 76 -5.33 0.39 -17.33
CA PRO A 76 -6.76 0.60 -17.59
C PRO A 76 -7.65 -0.35 -16.76
N GLU A 77 -7.22 -1.60 -16.60
CA GLU A 77 -7.96 -2.58 -15.79
C GLU A 77 -8.02 -2.17 -14.32
N ALA A 78 -6.91 -1.68 -13.75
CA ALA A 78 -6.91 -1.19 -12.38
C ALA A 78 -7.80 0.05 -12.22
N SER A 79 -7.79 0.94 -13.20
CA SER A 79 -8.66 2.12 -13.20
C SER A 79 -10.13 1.72 -13.20
N GLU A 80 -10.50 0.74 -14.03
CA GLU A 80 -11.86 0.20 -14.07
C GLU A 80 -12.26 -0.44 -12.75
N LEU A 81 -11.36 -1.21 -12.13
CA LEU A 81 -11.63 -1.83 -10.84
C LEU A 81 -11.85 -0.77 -9.76
N ALA A 82 -11.03 0.29 -9.77
CA ALA A 82 -11.22 1.41 -8.85
C ALA A 82 -12.61 2.05 -9.03
N ASP A 83 -13.06 2.22 -10.28
CA ASP A 83 -14.39 2.74 -10.56
C ASP A 83 -15.49 1.81 -10.02
N LYS A 84 -15.28 0.50 -10.09
CA LYS A 84 -16.24 -0.47 -9.53
C LYS A 84 -16.39 -0.34 -8.02
N TYR A 85 -15.29 -0.09 -7.32
CA TYR A 85 -15.36 0.17 -5.88
C TYR A 85 -16.19 1.42 -5.57
N ILE A 86 -16.01 2.48 -6.37
CA ILE A 86 -16.75 3.74 -6.19
C ILE A 86 -18.24 3.54 -6.52
N GLU A 87 -18.54 2.85 -7.63
CA GLU A 87 -19.92 2.56 -8.03
C GLU A 87 -20.66 1.74 -6.96
N ALA A 88 -19.96 0.81 -6.32
CA ALA A 88 -20.54 0.00 -5.25
C ALA A 88 -20.62 0.74 -3.91
N LYS A 89 -20.18 2.00 -3.89
CA LYS A 89 -20.21 2.87 -2.71
C LYS A 89 -19.42 2.33 -1.53
N VAL A 90 -18.31 1.63 -1.82
CA VAL A 90 -17.36 1.25 -0.78
C VAL A 90 -16.79 2.53 -0.14
N VAL A 91 -16.46 3.51 -0.99
CA VAL A 91 -16.01 4.85 -0.57
C VAL A 91 -16.62 5.89 -1.49
N GLY A 92 -16.47 7.17 -1.13
CA GLY A 92 -16.96 8.26 -1.97
C GLY A 92 -15.99 8.58 -3.12
N LYS A 93 -16.47 9.42 -4.05
CA LYS A 93 -15.68 9.81 -5.24
C LYS A 93 -14.38 10.54 -4.88
N THR A 94 -14.35 11.23 -3.75
CA THR A 94 -13.15 11.96 -3.30
C THR A 94 -12.02 11.02 -2.91
N SER A 95 -12.30 9.73 -2.79
CA SER A 95 -11.32 8.71 -2.42
C SER A 95 -10.84 7.89 -3.61
N ARG A 96 -10.92 8.46 -4.83
CA ARG A 96 -10.52 7.75 -6.04
C ARG A 96 -9.08 7.25 -5.98
N ALA A 97 -8.14 8.07 -5.49
CA ALA A 97 -6.74 7.66 -5.37
C ALA A 97 -6.59 6.45 -4.44
N ASP A 98 -7.34 6.43 -3.34
CA ASP A 98 -7.34 5.29 -2.42
C ASP A 98 -7.82 4.02 -3.12
N CYS A 99 -8.89 4.14 -3.90
CA CYS A 99 -9.42 3.02 -4.68
C CYS A 99 -8.41 2.53 -5.73
N GLN A 100 -7.67 3.44 -6.34
CA GLN A 100 -6.63 3.09 -7.31
C GLN A 100 -5.48 2.33 -6.63
N HIS A 101 -5.08 2.73 -5.43
CA HIS A 101 -4.08 1.97 -4.67
C HIS A 101 -4.54 0.54 -4.42
N ILE A 102 -5.78 0.38 -3.97
CA ILE A 102 -6.35 -0.96 -3.71
C ILE A 102 -6.38 -1.79 -5.00
N ALA A 103 -6.82 -1.19 -6.10
CA ALA A 103 -6.94 -1.88 -7.38
C ALA A 103 -5.58 -2.32 -7.93
N ILE A 104 -4.58 -1.44 -7.87
CA ILE A 104 -3.23 -1.77 -8.31
C ILE A 104 -2.66 -2.93 -7.49
N ALA A 105 -2.77 -2.85 -6.16
CA ALA A 105 -2.28 -3.89 -5.28
C ALA A 105 -2.97 -5.23 -5.55
N THR A 106 -4.27 -5.20 -5.82
CA THR A 106 -5.04 -6.41 -6.16
C THR A 106 -4.55 -7.03 -7.46
N LEU A 107 -4.43 -6.23 -8.52
CA LEU A 107 -4.08 -6.75 -9.85
C LEU A 107 -2.64 -7.20 -9.94
N CYS A 108 -1.72 -6.56 -9.23
CA CYS A 108 -0.32 -6.99 -9.21
C CYS A 108 -0.08 -8.15 -8.24
N LYS A 109 -1.12 -8.57 -7.55
CA LYS A 109 -1.07 -9.70 -6.60
C LYS A 109 -0.04 -9.48 -5.50
N ALA A 110 0.04 -8.26 -4.97
CA ALA A 110 0.89 -7.98 -3.82
C ALA A 110 0.45 -8.88 -2.65
N ASP A 111 1.40 -9.31 -1.84
CA ASP A 111 1.08 -10.16 -0.70
C ASP A 111 0.28 -9.40 0.34
N VAL A 112 0.61 -8.13 0.57
CA VAL A 112 -0.07 -7.26 1.53
C VAL A 112 -0.04 -5.83 0.98
N LEU A 113 -1.10 -5.07 1.25
CA LEU A 113 -1.08 -3.62 1.12
C LEU A 113 -1.01 -3.04 2.52
N VAL A 114 -0.06 -2.15 2.79
CA VAL A 114 0.01 -1.47 4.08
C VAL A 114 -0.31 0.01 3.93
N SER A 115 -0.98 0.55 4.95
CA SER A 115 -1.45 1.93 4.94
C SER A 115 -1.70 2.41 6.36
N TRP A 116 -1.62 3.72 6.56
CA TRP A 116 -2.08 4.38 7.79
C TRP A 116 -3.42 5.08 7.61
N ASN A 117 -4.06 4.93 6.45
CA ASN A 117 -5.35 5.55 6.17
C ASN A 117 -6.49 4.72 6.78
N PHE A 118 -6.85 5.02 8.02
CA PHE A 118 -7.92 4.31 8.73
C PHE A 118 -9.32 4.69 8.26
N LYS A 119 -9.45 5.80 7.53
CA LYS A 119 -10.75 6.23 7.07
C LYS A 119 -11.24 5.45 5.86
N HIS A 120 -10.35 5.24 4.88
CA HIS A 120 -10.76 4.68 3.59
C HIS A 120 -10.12 3.35 3.24
N ILE A 121 -9.05 2.96 3.93
CA ILE A 121 -8.29 1.75 3.55
C ILE A 121 -8.26 0.72 4.68
N VAL A 122 -7.70 1.08 5.84
CA VAL A 122 -7.48 0.12 6.92
C VAL A 122 -8.63 0.19 7.92
N ASN A 123 -9.79 -0.27 7.52
CA ASN A 123 -10.89 -0.51 8.44
C ASN A 123 -11.74 -1.65 7.91
N LEU A 124 -12.38 -2.34 8.81
CA LEU A 124 -13.07 -3.59 8.52
C LEU A 124 -14.11 -3.46 7.39
N ASP A 125 -14.94 -2.41 7.46
CA ASP A 125 -16.01 -2.24 6.47
C ASP A 125 -15.44 -1.99 5.07
N ARG A 126 -14.41 -1.16 4.97
CA ARG A 126 -13.79 -0.86 3.68
C ARG A 126 -13.08 -2.08 3.10
N ILE A 127 -12.33 -2.81 3.94
CA ILE A 127 -11.63 -4.02 3.53
C ILE A 127 -12.63 -5.05 2.99
N ARG A 128 -13.73 -5.26 3.70
CA ARG A 128 -14.77 -6.17 3.24
C ARG A 128 -15.42 -5.72 1.95
N GLY A 129 -15.61 -4.40 1.81
CA GLY A 129 -16.17 -3.83 0.59
C GLY A 129 -15.28 -4.05 -0.61
N TYR A 130 -14.00 -3.74 -0.50
CA TYR A 130 -13.04 -3.95 -1.59
C TYR A 130 -12.97 -5.44 -1.97
N ASN A 131 -12.82 -6.31 -0.99
CA ASN A 131 -12.68 -7.74 -1.26
C ASN A 131 -13.98 -8.37 -1.75
N GLY A 132 -15.13 -7.84 -1.35
CA GLY A 132 -16.41 -8.29 -1.89
C GLY A 132 -16.51 -8.04 -3.39
N ILE A 133 -16.10 -6.85 -3.83
CA ILE A 133 -16.07 -6.53 -5.27
C ILE A 133 -15.02 -7.38 -5.98
N ASN A 134 -13.82 -7.54 -5.39
CA ASN A 134 -12.77 -8.38 -5.96
C ASN A 134 -13.30 -9.80 -6.20
N TYR A 135 -13.96 -10.36 -5.21
CA TYR A 135 -14.53 -11.70 -5.29
C TYR A 135 -15.56 -11.79 -6.42
N GLN A 136 -16.49 -10.83 -6.49
CA GLN A 136 -17.53 -10.82 -7.52
C GLN A 136 -16.96 -10.77 -8.94
N LEU A 137 -15.84 -10.07 -9.12
CA LEU A 137 -15.24 -9.88 -10.44
C LEU A 137 -14.16 -10.91 -10.76
N GLY A 138 -13.93 -11.88 -9.87
CA GLY A 138 -12.97 -12.95 -10.10
C GLY A 138 -11.52 -12.58 -9.82
N TYR A 139 -11.28 -11.49 -9.08
CA TYR A 139 -9.94 -11.12 -8.67
C TYR A 139 -9.57 -11.77 -7.33
N ASN A 140 -8.28 -11.84 -7.05
CA ASN A 140 -7.80 -12.27 -5.75
C ASN A 140 -8.19 -11.27 -4.67
N MET A 141 -8.36 -11.76 -3.44
CA MET A 141 -8.55 -10.87 -2.30
C MET A 141 -7.22 -10.24 -1.94
N ILE A 142 -7.27 -9.00 -1.45
CA ILE A 142 -6.07 -8.28 -1.02
C ILE A 142 -6.03 -8.21 0.52
N GLU A 143 -4.90 -8.60 1.07
CA GLU A 143 -4.64 -8.46 2.51
C GLU A 143 -4.27 -7.01 2.79
N ILE A 144 -4.94 -6.37 3.76
CA ILE A 144 -4.72 -4.96 4.10
C ILE A 144 -4.36 -4.86 5.58
N ARG A 145 -3.21 -4.26 5.89
CA ARG A 145 -2.69 -4.15 7.24
C ARG A 145 -2.03 -2.79 7.46
N THR A 146 -1.65 -2.48 8.69
CA THR A 146 -0.79 -1.35 9.00
C THR A 146 0.67 -1.82 9.06
N PRO A 147 1.64 -0.89 8.94
CA PRO A 147 3.05 -1.25 9.14
C PRO A 147 3.33 -1.90 10.49
N LYS A 148 2.59 -1.54 11.53
CA LYS A 148 2.74 -2.11 12.86
C LYS A 148 2.58 -3.64 12.85
N GLU A 149 1.60 -4.14 12.12
CA GLU A 149 1.35 -5.58 12.07
C GLU A 149 2.47 -6.33 11.35
N ILE A 150 3.05 -5.70 10.32
CA ILE A 150 4.14 -6.30 9.56
C ILE A 150 5.40 -6.41 10.42
N THR A 151 5.73 -5.35 11.18
CA THR A 151 6.95 -5.35 12.00
C THR A 151 6.85 -6.32 13.17
N ARG A 152 5.65 -6.52 13.72
CA ARG A 152 5.45 -7.46 14.83
C ARG A 152 5.78 -8.90 14.47
N TYR A 153 5.43 -9.33 13.27
CA TYR A 153 5.71 -10.70 12.85
C TYR A 153 7.20 -10.99 12.70
N GLY A 154 8.01 -9.97 12.51
CA GLY A 154 9.46 -10.13 12.41
C GLY A 154 10.14 -10.30 13.77
N ASP A 155 9.50 -9.90 14.85
CA ASP A 155 10.09 -9.84 16.18
C ASP A 155 9.78 -11.08 17.05
N GLU A 156 9.00 -12.03 16.52
CA GLU A 156 8.54 -13.18 17.30
C GLU A 156 9.34 -14.45 17.06
N ASP A 157 10.62 -14.37 17.17
CA ASP A 157 11.42 -15.60 17.12
C ASP A 157 12.26 -15.83 18.35
#